data_7292a2e2258b173a48d9b3d59adf5d6a
#
_entry.id   7292a2e2258b173a48d9b3d59adf5d6a
#
_cell.length_a   1.000
_cell.length_b   1.000
_cell.length_c   1.000
_cell.angle_alpha   90.00
_cell.angle_beta   90.00
_cell.angle_gamma   90.00
#
_symmetry.space_group_name_H-M   'P 1'
#
loop_
_entity.id
_entity.type
_entity.pdbx_description
1 polymer ?
#
loop_
_entity_poly.entity_id
_entity_poly.type
_entity_poly.pdbx_seq_one_letter_code
_entity_poly.pdbx_strand_id
1 'polypeptide(L)' 'MDVNQNIVIENRKSAVISGVNNVKSFDENEFIIDTKLGLLIIKGKDLVLGKMDVTNGEVLIKGSIDKLEYSLK' A
#
# COMPACT_ATOMS: atom_id res chain seq x y z
N MET A 1 -19.34 -12.35 -5.02
CA MET A 1 -18.16 -11.90 -5.74
C MET A 1 -16.99 -11.65 -4.80
N ASP A 2 -15.85 -12.15 -5.15
CA ASP A 2 -14.67 -12.04 -4.29
C ASP A 2 -13.96 -10.72 -4.48
N VAL A 3 -13.50 -10.19 -3.36
CA VAL A 3 -12.60 -9.04 -3.38
C VAL A 3 -11.19 -9.58 -3.27
N ASN A 4 -10.42 -9.44 -4.34
CA ASN A 4 -9.05 -9.90 -4.34
C ASN A 4 -8.13 -8.76 -3.98
N GLN A 5 -7.33 -8.99 -2.96
CA GLN A 5 -6.29 -8.04 -2.62
C GLN A 5 -5.00 -8.82 -2.40
N ASN A 6 -3.98 -8.44 -3.15
CA ASN A 6 -2.66 -9.03 -3.02
C ASN A 6 -1.69 -8.00 -2.52
N ILE A 7 -0.86 -8.42 -1.59
CA ILE A 7 0.23 -7.60 -1.11
C ILE A 7 1.50 -8.43 -1.26
N VAL A 8 2.42 -7.96 -2.08
CA VAL A 8 3.69 -8.62 -2.29
C VAL A 8 4.79 -7.71 -1.79
N ILE A 9 5.53 -8.17 -0.80
CA ILE A 9 6.64 -7.42 -0.24
C ILE A 9 7.92 -8.16 -0.56
N GLU A 10 8.86 -7.47 -1.19
CA GLU A 10 10.11 -8.06 -1.61
C GLU A 10 11.25 -7.45 -0.84
N ASN A 11 11.92 -8.27 -0.03
CA ASN A 11 13.06 -7.87 0.79
C ASN A 11 12.79 -6.66 1.68
N ARG A 12 11.52 -6.44 2.03
CA ARG A 12 11.09 -5.28 2.83
C ARG A 12 11.48 -3.94 2.20
N LYS A 13 11.76 -3.94 0.91
CA LYS A 13 12.17 -2.73 0.19
C LYS A 13 11.18 -2.27 -0.86
N SER A 14 10.23 -3.13 -1.19
CA SER A 14 9.16 -2.74 -2.10
C SER A 14 7.90 -3.49 -1.73
N ALA A 15 6.77 -2.87 -1.99
CA ALA A 15 5.47 -3.48 -1.78
C ALA A 15 4.60 -3.18 -2.98
N VAL A 16 4.01 -4.24 -3.54
CA VAL A 16 3.02 -4.11 -4.61
C VAL A 16 1.68 -4.47 -4.01
N ILE A 17 0.74 -3.55 -4.07
CA ILE A 17 -0.57 -3.72 -3.44
C ILE A 17 -1.65 -3.59 -4.49
N SER A 18 -2.52 -4.59 -4.58
CA SER A 18 -3.68 -4.54 -5.46
C SER A 18 -4.95 -4.32 -4.65
N GLY A 19 -6.06 -4.08 -5.32
CA GLY A 19 -7.33 -3.84 -4.65
C GLY A 19 -7.41 -2.46 -4.01
N VAL A 20 -6.63 -1.52 -4.53
CA VAL A 20 -6.55 -0.15 -4.01
C VAL A 20 -7.65 0.71 -4.61
N ASN A 21 -8.37 1.43 -3.76
CA ASN A 21 -9.32 2.43 -4.22
C ASN A 21 -8.61 3.76 -4.44
N ASN A 22 -7.80 4.15 -3.46
CA ASN A 22 -7.04 5.37 -3.61
C ASN A 22 -6.00 5.46 -2.48
N VAL A 23 -5.02 6.36 -2.64
CA VAL A 23 -4.03 6.63 -1.61
C VAL A 23 -4.50 7.88 -0.87
N LYS A 24 -4.81 7.73 0.42
CA LYS A 24 -5.34 8.83 1.22
C LYS A 24 -4.28 9.83 1.62
N SER A 25 -3.13 9.34 2.03
CA SER A 25 -2.01 10.21 2.37
C SER A 25 -0.73 9.40 2.34
N PHE A 26 0.37 10.08 2.19
CA PHE A 26 1.67 9.42 2.24
C PHE A 26 2.77 10.42 2.56
N ASP A 27 3.79 9.94 3.24
CA ASP A 27 5.02 10.65 3.43
C ASP A 27 6.16 9.63 3.50
N GLU A 28 7.35 10.07 3.82
CA GLU A 28 8.51 9.17 3.81
C GLU A 28 8.48 8.10 4.90
N ASN A 29 7.59 8.25 5.87
CA ASN A 29 7.51 7.31 6.99
C ASN A 29 6.22 6.51 7.00
N GLU A 30 5.21 6.92 6.26
CA GLU A 30 3.90 6.27 6.35
C GLU A 30 3.09 6.47 5.07
N PHE A 31 2.42 5.39 4.65
CA PHE A 31 1.41 5.46 3.61
C PHE A 31 0.08 5.00 4.18
N ILE A 32 -0.98 5.74 3.90
CA ILE A 32 -2.34 5.33 4.26
C ILE A 32 -3.11 5.16 2.97
N ILE A 33 -3.55 3.93 2.73
CA ILE A 33 -4.15 3.53 1.46
C ILE A 33 -5.56 3.02 1.72
N ASP A 34 -6.52 3.57 0.98
CA ASP A 34 -7.89 3.10 1.04
C ASP A 34 -8.04 1.91 0.12
N THR A 35 -8.36 0.76 0.67
CA THR A 35 -8.55 -0.45 -0.10
C THR A 35 -9.97 -0.97 0.06
N LYS A 36 -10.30 -1.96 -0.75
CA LYS A 36 -11.63 -2.58 -0.69
C LYS A 36 -11.86 -3.32 0.63
N LEU A 37 -10.81 -3.66 1.33
CA LEU A 37 -10.88 -4.37 2.60
C LEU A 37 -10.70 -3.47 3.82
N GLY A 38 -10.52 -2.18 3.62
CA GLY A 38 -10.32 -1.23 4.71
C GLY A 38 -9.11 -0.35 4.45
N LEU A 39 -8.68 0.35 5.49
CA LEU A 39 -7.48 1.18 5.39
C LEU A 39 -6.24 0.34 5.63
N LEU A 40 -5.30 0.44 4.72
CA LEU A 40 -4.02 -0.23 4.85
C LEU A 40 -2.98 0.80 5.22
N ILE A 41 -2.30 0.57 6.33
CA ILE A 41 -1.28 1.49 6.84
C ILE A 41 0.08 0.81 6.72
N ILE A 42 0.98 1.45 6.00
CA ILE A 42 2.34 0.97 5.80
C ILE A 42 3.29 1.96 6.44
N LYS A 43 4.13 1.47 7.35
CA LYS A 43 5.10 2.30 8.03
C LYS A 43 6.52 1.86 7.71
N GLY A 44 7.40 2.82 7.62
CA GLY A 44 8.80 2.51 7.31
C GLY A 44 9.65 3.76 7.25
N LYS A 45 10.70 3.69 6.45
CA LYS A 45 11.64 4.79 6.27
C LYS A 45 11.93 4.98 4.80
N ASP A 46 12.07 6.23 4.41
CA ASP A 46 12.40 6.59 3.03
C ASP A 46 11.40 6.00 2.02
N LEU A 47 10.15 5.99 2.42
CA LEU A 47 9.09 5.45 1.57
C LEU A 47 8.79 6.41 0.44
N VAL A 48 8.66 5.88 -0.76
CA VAL A 48 8.29 6.68 -1.93
C VAL A 48 7.25 5.92 -2.75
N LEU A 49 6.40 6.68 -3.42
CA LEU A 49 5.43 6.11 -4.34
C LEU A 49 6.16 5.80 -5.65
N GLY A 50 6.34 4.52 -5.94
CA GLY A 50 7.02 4.11 -7.16
C GLY A 50 6.13 4.12 -8.38
N LYS A 51 4.88 3.69 -8.20
CA LYS A 51 3.94 3.65 -9.31
C LYS A 51 2.53 3.56 -8.76
N MET A 52 1.58 4.17 -9.44
CA MET A 52 0.18 4.02 -9.12
C MET A 52 -0.60 3.80 -10.41
N ASP A 53 -1.31 2.68 -10.46
CA ASP A 53 -2.15 2.33 -11.59
C ASP A 53 -3.60 2.35 -11.14
N VAL A 54 -4.28 3.46 -11.39
CA VAL A 54 -5.66 3.63 -10.94
C VAL A 54 -6.62 2.72 -11.68
N THR A 55 -6.30 2.36 -12.90
CA THR A 55 -7.15 1.49 -13.70
C THR A 55 -7.22 0.09 -13.10
N ASN A 56 -6.09 -0.44 -12.68
CA ASN A 56 -6.01 -1.76 -12.08
C ASN A 56 -6.07 -1.74 -10.56
N GLY A 57 -6.05 -0.57 -9.96
CA GLY A 57 -6.06 -0.45 -8.52
C GLY A 57 -4.79 -0.98 -7.87
N GLU A 58 -3.64 -0.69 -8.48
CA GLU A 58 -2.35 -1.15 -7.97
C GLU A 58 -1.45 0.00 -7.58
N VAL A 59 -0.70 -0.22 -6.51
CA VAL A 59 0.26 0.76 -6.03
C VAL A 59 1.58 0.05 -5.76
N LEU A 60 2.66 0.64 -6.21
CA LEU A 60 4.01 0.18 -5.90
C LEU A 60 4.66 1.18 -4.95
N ILE A 61 5.07 0.71 -3.79
CA ILE A 61 5.73 1.53 -2.79
C ILE A 61 7.15 1.02 -2.63
N LYS A 62 8.12 1.91 -2.64
CA LYS A 62 9.52 1.57 -2.45
C LYS A 62 10.04 2.23 -1.18
N GLY A 63 11.06 1.63 -0.60
CA GLY A 63 11.67 2.12 0.61
C GLY A 63 11.86 1.00 1.61
N SER A 64 12.20 1.35 2.83
CA SER A 64 12.36 0.36 3.89
C SER A 64 11.03 0.19 4.60
N ILE A 65 10.43 -0.98 4.47
CA ILE A 65 9.11 -1.26 5.03
C ILE A 65 9.28 -1.95 6.37
N ASP A 66 8.82 -1.29 7.44
CA ASP A 66 8.93 -1.83 8.79
C ASP A 66 7.66 -2.52 9.25
N LYS A 67 6.50 -1.98 8.88
CA LYS A 67 5.23 -2.46 9.40
C LYS A 67 4.12 -2.28 8.38
N LEU A 68 3.18 -3.20 8.41
CA LEU A 68 2.02 -3.13 7.54
C LEU A 68 0.83 -3.65 8.33
N GLU A 69 -0.25 -2.88 8.37
CA GLU A 69 -1.43 -3.28 9.12
C GLU A 69 -2.70 -2.74 8.49
N TYR A 70 -3.81 -3.41 8.76
CA TYR A 70 -5.12 -2.95 8.35
C TYR A 70 -5.83 -2.28 9.51
N SER A 71 -6.54 -1.22 9.20
CA SER A 71 -7.44 -0.58 10.14
C SER A 71 -8.83 -0.65 9.52
N LEU A 72 -9.76 -1.26 10.23
CA LEU A 72 -11.14 -1.32 9.77
C LEU A 72 -11.80 0.04 9.96
N LYS A 73 -12.64 0.36 9.00
CA LYS A 73 -13.39 1.61 9.09
C LYS A 73 -14.53 1.51 10.08
#